data_76d30a0c3318ce71c02f366b3f255e03
#
_entry.id   76d30a0c3318ce71c02f366b3f255e03
#
_cell.length_a   1.000
_cell.length_b   1.000
_cell.length_c   1.000
_cell.angle_alpha   90.00
_cell.angle_beta   90.00
_cell.angle_gamma   90.00
#
_symmetry.space_group_name_H-M   'P 1'
#
loop_
_entity.id
_entity.type
_entity.pdbx_description
1 polymer ?
#
loop_
_entity_poly.entity_id
_entity_poly.type
_entity_poly.pdbx_seq_one_letter_code
_entity_poly.pdbx_strand_id
1 'polypeptide(L)'
;MADTKEKPPVRKTPIAAPAADIIPAARPDLTDEQSAKYDALLAQARDFTTVTCPKEPSKSGQLTDADRMWLTRECLLRYLRATRWSVDDAAKRLLATLAWRREYGLDGFTPEYISPEQETGKQMIVGFDNHGRPCQYLNPNRQNTDASPRQIHHLFYMVERVADMMPAGVETLSLLINFKPNKNRSNTSVPVSTAREVLHILQNHYPERLGKALIING
;
A
#
# COMPACT_ATOMS: atom_id res chain seq x y z
N MET A 1 -23.28 34.97 -23.91
CA MET A 1 -22.04 35.20 -23.17
C MET A 1 -21.53 33.85 -22.75
N ALA A 2 -20.43 33.38 -23.33
CA ALA A 2 -19.84 32.10 -22.96
C ALA A 2 -19.12 32.30 -21.63
N ASP A 3 -19.56 31.59 -20.63
CA ASP A 3 -18.95 31.53 -19.29
C ASP A 3 -17.58 30.86 -19.43
N THR A 4 -16.54 31.65 -19.64
CA THR A 4 -15.15 31.17 -19.65
C THR A 4 -14.74 30.85 -18.22
N LYS A 5 -15.17 29.67 -17.74
CA LYS A 5 -14.65 29.13 -16.48
C LYS A 5 -13.14 28.97 -16.61
N GLU A 6 -12.43 29.88 -15.97
CA GLU A 6 -10.99 29.85 -15.86
C GLU A 6 -10.55 28.48 -15.33
N LYS A 7 -9.67 27.80 -16.06
CA LYS A 7 -9.18 26.49 -15.61
C LYS A 7 -8.43 26.69 -14.29
N PRO A 8 -8.74 25.89 -13.26
CA PRO A 8 -8.02 26.02 -11.99
C PRO A 8 -6.51 25.85 -12.21
N PRO A 9 -5.68 26.58 -11.43
CA PRO A 9 -4.22 26.52 -11.58
C PRO A 9 -3.72 25.09 -11.40
N VAL A 10 -2.80 24.67 -12.27
CA VAL A 10 -2.18 23.34 -12.20
C VAL A 10 -1.24 23.30 -11.00
N ARG A 11 -1.52 22.42 -10.05
CA ARG A 11 -0.63 22.18 -8.92
C ARG A 11 0.55 21.31 -9.38
N LYS A 12 1.77 21.80 -9.19
CA LYS A 12 3.01 21.08 -9.55
C LYS A 12 3.73 20.45 -8.35
N THR A 13 3.30 20.79 -7.14
CA THR A 13 3.88 20.25 -5.89
C THR A 13 2.94 19.23 -5.28
N PRO A 14 3.47 18.10 -4.76
CA PRO A 14 2.65 17.13 -4.05
C PRO A 14 2.01 17.74 -2.79
N ILE A 15 0.86 17.20 -2.40
CA ILE A 15 0.24 17.50 -1.10
C ILE A 15 0.86 16.51 -0.11
N ALA A 16 1.79 17.01 0.71
CA ALA A 16 2.61 16.18 1.60
C ALA A 16 1.94 15.85 2.95
N ALA A 17 0.88 16.58 3.32
CA ALA A 17 0.18 16.40 4.57
C ALA A 17 -1.32 16.71 4.40
N PRO A 18 -2.21 16.16 5.24
CA PRO A 18 -3.61 16.55 5.26
C PRO A 18 -3.76 18.03 5.64
N ALA A 19 -4.92 18.62 5.34
CA ALA A 19 -5.23 19.99 5.77
C ALA A 19 -5.20 20.08 7.31
N ALA A 20 -4.83 21.25 7.83
CA ALA A 20 -4.60 21.44 9.27
C ALA A 20 -5.86 21.24 10.14
N ASP A 21 -7.03 21.37 9.56
CA ASP A 21 -8.33 21.13 10.20
C ASP A 21 -8.76 19.65 10.20
N ILE A 22 -8.04 18.80 9.50
CA ILE A 22 -8.29 17.35 9.46
C ILE A 22 -7.57 16.70 10.64
N ILE A 23 -8.35 16.27 11.61
CA ILE A 23 -7.86 15.48 12.75
C ILE A 23 -8.20 14.01 12.50
N PRO A 24 -7.20 13.13 12.34
CA PRO A 24 -7.47 11.69 12.24
C PRO A 24 -8.28 11.21 13.44
N ALA A 25 -9.22 10.31 13.20
CA ALA A 25 -10.00 9.73 14.28
C ALA A 25 -9.07 9.08 15.31
N ALA A 26 -9.33 9.35 16.59
CA ALA A 26 -8.63 8.68 17.67
C ALA A 26 -8.80 7.16 17.54
N ARG A 27 -7.72 6.41 17.73
CA ARG A 27 -7.80 4.96 17.78
C ARG A 27 -8.51 4.55 19.06
N PRO A 28 -9.42 3.57 19.00
CA PRO A 28 -9.96 3.01 20.22
C PRO A 28 -8.84 2.38 21.05
N ASP A 29 -8.92 2.53 22.36
CA ASP A 29 -8.03 1.85 23.28
C ASP A 29 -8.16 0.33 23.10
N LEU A 30 -7.07 -0.38 23.29
CA LEU A 30 -7.09 -1.83 23.31
C LEU A 30 -7.76 -2.31 24.60
N THR A 31 -8.57 -3.35 24.48
CA THR A 31 -9.01 -4.08 25.68
C THR A 31 -7.81 -4.76 26.37
N ASP A 32 -7.96 -5.16 27.62
CA ASP A 32 -6.90 -5.87 28.35
C ASP A 32 -6.46 -7.15 27.60
N GLU A 33 -7.42 -7.89 27.04
CA GLU A 33 -7.14 -9.07 26.23
C GLU A 33 -6.34 -8.73 24.96
N GLN A 34 -6.73 -7.66 24.26
CA GLN A 34 -6.03 -7.20 23.06
C GLN A 34 -4.63 -6.71 23.36
N SER A 35 -4.46 -6.01 24.50
CA SER A 35 -3.16 -5.55 24.98
C SER A 35 -2.25 -6.73 25.29
N ALA A 36 -2.74 -7.73 26.01
CA ALA A 36 -1.98 -8.93 26.31
C ALA A 36 -1.55 -9.69 25.02
N LYS A 37 -2.42 -9.79 24.02
CA LYS A 37 -2.10 -10.39 22.71
C LYS A 37 -1.06 -9.57 21.94
N TYR A 38 -1.15 -8.24 21.99
CA TYR A 38 -0.15 -7.37 21.39
C TYR A 38 1.21 -7.56 22.06
N ASP A 39 1.28 -7.59 23.38
CA ASP A 39 2.53 -7.79 24.14
C ASP A 39 3.15 -9.17 23.83
N ALA A 40 2.32 -10.21 23.71
CA ALA A 40 2.76 -11.53 23.32
C ALA A 40 3.33 -11.55 21.88
N LEU A 41 2.66 -10.89 20.91
CA LEU A 41 3.19 -10.80 19.56
C LEU A 41 4.46 -9.95 19.48
N LEU A 42 4.53 -8.87 20.25
CA LEU A 42 5.73 -8.03 20.34
C LEU A 42 6.93 -8.81 20.89
N ALA A 43 6.71 -9.63 21.93
CA ALA A 43 7.75 -10.51 22.45
C ALA A 43 8.25 -11.50 21.37
N GLN A 44 7.34 -12.20 20.68
CA GLN A 44 7.72 -13.08 19.57
C GLN A 44 8.45 -12.34 18.44
N ALA A 45 8.00 -11.13 18.08
CA ALA A 45 8.63 -10.34 17.02
C ALA A 45 10.04 -9.86 17.39
N ARG A 46 10.33 -9.61 18.66
CA ARG A 46 11.68 -9.31 19.15
C ARG A 46 12.63 -10.51 19.04
N ASP A 47 12.09 -11.71 19.15
CA ASP A 47 12.86 -12.95 19.04
C ASP A 47 13.08 -13.40 17.59
N PHE A 48 12.49 -12.71 16.61
CA PHE A 48 12.78 -12.98 15.21
C PHE A 48 14.25 -12.66 14.91
N THR A 49 15.00 -13.67 14.51
CA THR A 49 16.43 -13.53 14.16
C THR A 49 16.69 -13.67 12.67
N THR A 50 15.89 -14.51 12.01
CA THR A 50 16.10 -14.87 10.60
C THR A 50 14.80 -14.84 9.83
N VAL A 51 14.91 -14.51 8.54
CA VAL A 51 13.84 -14.65 7.54
C VAL A 51 14.23 -15.76 6.58
N THR A 52 13.38 -16.78 6.50
CA THR A 52 13.54 -17.86 5.52
C THR A 52 12.72 -17.54 4.27
N CYS A 53 13.36 -17.52 3.12
CA CYS A 53 12.76 -17.23 1.82
C CYS A 53 12.59 -18.55 1.04
N PRO A 54 11.39 -19.18 1.07
CA PRO A 54 11.20 -20.51 0.48
C PRO A 54 11.39 -20.55 -1.04
N LYS A 55 11.02 -19.47 -1.74
CA LYS A 55 11.11 -19.38 -3.21
C LYS A 55 12.51 -18.99 -3.69
N GLU A 56 13.23 -18.22 -2.89
CA GLU A 56 14.58 -17.76 -3.19
C GLU A 56 15.49 -17.94 -1.95
N PRO A 57 15.97 -19.18 -1.67
CA PRO A 57 16.77 -19.46 -0.47
C PRO A 57 18.01 -18.57 -0.30
N SER A 58 18.58 -18.08 -1.40
CA SER A 58 19.72 -17.14 -1.39
C SER A 58 19.42 -15.80 -0.74
N LYS A 59 18.14 -15.42 -0.64
CA LYS A 59 17.67 -14.19 0.02
C LYS A 59 17.33 -14.41 1.51
N SER A 60 17.42 -15.65 1.99
CA SER A 60 17.27 -15.95 3.42
C SER A 60 18.44 -15.37 4.21
N GLY A 61 18.19 -14.95 5.44
CA GLY A 61 19.25 -14.41 6.29
C GLY A 61 18.72 -13.73 7.54
N GLN A 62 19.61 -13.13 8.30
CA GLN A 62 19.25 -12.40 9.51
C GLN A 62 18.31 -11.22 9.21
N LEU A 63 17.50 -10.82 10.19
CA LEU A 63 16.71 -9.59 10.11
C LEU A 63 17.65 -8.40 10.02
N THR A 64 17.36 -7.54 9.04
CA THR A 64 18.00 -6.23 8.87
C THR A 64 17.34 -5.18 9.78
N ASP A 65 17.98 -4.03 9.93
CA ASP A 65 17.36 -2.88 10.63
C ASP A 65 16.10 -2.41 9.90
N ALA A 66 16.07 -2.48 8.57
CA ALA A 66 14.89 -2.15 7.78
C ALA A 66 13.71 -3.10 8.07
N ASP A 67 13.95 -4.42 8.20
CA ASP A 67 12.92 -5.38 8.62
C ASP A 67 12.40 -5.05 10.01
N ARG A 68 13.28 -4.69 10.94
CA ARG A 68 12.90 -4.30 12.32
C ARG A 68 12.11 -3.01 12.36
N MET A 69 12.50 -2.03 11.56
CA MET A 69 11.77 -0.75 11.43
C MET A 69 10.38 -0.95 10.80
N TRP A 70 10.21 -1.94 9.95
CA TRP A 70 8.90 -2.28 9.37
C TRP A 70 7.95 -2.89 10.41
N LEU A 71 8.47 -3.62 11.43
CA LEU A 71 7.71 -4.25 12.51
C LEU A 71 7.24 -3.24 13.57
N THR A 72 6.61 -2.14 13.15
CA THR A 72 6.07 -1.13 14.06
C THR A 72 4.88 -1.64 14.87
N ARG A 73 4.50 -0.92 15.92
CA ARG A 73 3.28 -1.19 16.71
C ARG A 73 2.06 -1.31 15.80
N GLU A 74 1.90 -0.39 14.88
CA GLU A 74 0.81 -0.36 13.92
C GLU A 74 0.83 -1.58 13.00
N CYS A 75 2.00 -2.01 12.57
CA CYS A 75 2.16 -3.21 11.77
C CYS A 75 1.68 -4.44 12.54
N LEU A 76 2.16 -4.65 13.75
CA LEU A 76 1.76 -5.78 14.61
C LEU A 76 0.24 -5.80 14.85
N LEU A 77 -0.35 -4.65 15.18
CA LEU A 77 -1.79 -4.54 15.41
C LEU A 77 -2.62 -4.84 14.15
N ARG A 78 -2.16 -4.42 12.95
CA ARG A 78 -2.85 -4.75 11.69
C ARG A 78 -2.86 -6.27 11.46
N TYR A 79 -1.75 -6.94 11.72
CA TYR A 79 -1.67 -8.39 11.55
C TYR A 79 -2.49 -9.13 12.59
N LEU A 80 -2.56 -8.66 13.84
CA LEU A 80 -3.46 -9.22 14.85
C LEU A 80 -4.92 -9.08 14.44
N ARG A 81 -5.37 -7.91 13.98
CA ARG A 81 -6.73 -7.73 13.49
C ARG A 81 -7.03 -8.66 12.31
N ALA A 82 -6.12 -8.74 11.35
CA ALA A 82 -6.26 -9.58 10.15
C ALA A 82 -6.30 -11.08 10.44
N THR A 83 -5.78 -11.52 11.60
CA THR A 83 -5.81 -12.91 12.07
C THR A 83 -6.80 -13.13 13.21
N ARG A 84 -7.74 -12.20 13.41
CA ARG A 84 -8.73 -12.28 14.49
C ARG A 84 -8.08 -12.44 15.86
N TRP A 85 -6.97 -11.73 16.08
CA TRP A 85 -6.20 -11.73 17.32
C TRP A 85 -5.55 -13.09 17.66
N SER A 86 -5.29 -13.95 16.68
CA SER A 86 -4.43 -15.14 16.83
C SER A 86 -2.96 -14.69 16.77
N VAL A 87 -2.25 -14.79 17.88
CA VAL A 87 -0.85 -14.35 18.00
C VAL A 87 0.05 -15.17 17.09
N ASP A 88 -0.10 -16.50 17.10
CA ASP A 88 0.73 -17.41 16.31
C ASP A 88 0.52 -17.23 14.80
N ASP A 89 -0.73 -17.01 14.36
CA ASP A 89 -1.01 -16.78 12.96
C ASP A 89 -0.51 -15.39 12.52
N ALA A 90 -0.59 -14.38 13.39
CA ALA A 90 -0.01 -13.08 13.14
C ALA A 90 1.52 -13.15 12.99
N ALA A 91 2.21 -13.86 13.88
CA ALA A 91 3.65 -14.05 13.84
C ALA A 91 4.09 -14.77 12.55
N LYS A 92 3.43 -15.88 12.20
CA LYS A 92 3.68 -16.62 10.95
C LYS A 92 3.49 -15.74 9.73
N ARG A 93 2.41 -14.96 9.71
CA ARG A 93 2.08 -14.07 8.58
C ARG A 93 3.04 -12.90 8.46
N LEU A 94 3.54 -12.35 9.57
CA LEU A 94 4.59 -11.33 9.58
C LEU A 94 5.88 -11.86 8.94
N LEU A 95 6.36 -13.04 9.37
CA LEU A 95 7.55 -13.68 8.79
C LEU A 95 7.36 -14.01 7.31
N ALA A 96 6.18 -14.51 6.91
CA ALA A 96 5.86 -14.76 5.51
C ALA A 96 5.88 -13.48 4.68
N THR A 97 5.46 -12.35 5.25
CA THR A 97 5.53 -11.06 4.55
C THR A 97 6.95 -10.54 4.44
N LEU A 98 7.77 -10.66 5.47
CA LEU A 98 9.19 -10.31 5.38
C LEU A 98 9.91 -11.16 4.31
N ALA A 99 9.63 -12.46 4.26
CA ALA A 99 10.14 -13.35 3.21
C ALA A 99 9.70 -12.89 1.82
N TRP A 100 8.40 -12.61 1.65
CA TRP A 100 7.87 -12.11 0.38
C TRP A 100 8.51 -10.78 -0.03
N ARG A 101 8.68 -9.81 0.87
CA ARG A 101 9.34 -8.53 0.56
C ARG A 101 10.72 -8.74 -0.04
N ARG A 102 11.51 -9.65 0.52
CA ARG A 102 12.85 -10.00 0.03
C ARG A 102 12.79 -10.72 -1.31
N GLU A 103 11.94 -11.74 -1.44
CA GLU A 103 11.78 -12.52 -2.67
C GLU A 103 11.29 -11.65 -3.82
N TYR A 104 10.30 -10.81 -3.56
CA TYR A 104 9.73 -9.87 -4.53
C TYR A 104 10.71 -8.75 -4.91
N GLY A 105 11.68 -8.47 -4.06
CA GLY A 105 12.66 -7.41 -4.27
C GLY A 105 12.08 -6.01 -4.10
N LEU A 106 11.05 -5.87 -3.27
CA LEU A 106 10.26 -4.65 -3.12
C LEU A 106 11.11 -3.43 -2.74
N ASP A 107 12.06 -3.61 -1.82
CA ASP A 107 12.94 -2.54 -1.32
C ASP A 107 14.00 -2.12 -2.36
N GLY A 108 14.15 -2.88 -3.45
CA GLY A 108 15.03 -2.57 -4.59
C GLY A 108 14.34 -1.77 -5.71
N PHE A 109 13.05 -1.45 -5.59
CA PHE A 109 12.37 -0.65 -6.61
C PHE A 109 12.74 0.82 -6.48
N THR A 110 13.57 1.30 -7.40
CA THR A 110 14.00 2.70 -7.42
C THR A 110 13.05 3.57 -8.25
N PRO A 111 13.04 4.90 -8.03
CA PRO A 111 12.30 5.84 -8.88
C PRO A 111 12.65 5.70 -10.36
N GLU A 112 13.93 5.49 -10.69
CA GLU A 112 14.42 5.35 -12.07
C GLU A 112 13.86 4.08 -12.73
N TYR A 113 13.83 2.97 -11.98
CA TYR A 113 13.23 1.72 -12.46
C TYR A 113 11.74 1.87 -12.75
N ILE A 114 11.02 2.62 -11.92
CA ILE A 114 9.57 2.80 -11.99
C ILE A 114 9.16 3.93 -12.94
N SER A 115 10.04 4.89 -13.24
CA SER A 115 9.74 6.10 -14.02
C SER A 115 8.96 5.84 -15.31
N PRO A 116 9.29 4.87 -16.18
CA PRO A 116 8.54 4.62 -17.41
C PRO A 116 7.06 4.29 -17.18
N GLU A 117 6.72 3.67 -16.05
CA GLU A 117 5.33 3.40 -15.67
C GLU A 117 4.67 4.61 -14.99
N GLN A 118 5.44 5.36 -14.20
CA GLN A 118 4.96 6.54 -13.50
C GLN A 118 4.61 7.69 -14.46
N GLU A 119 5.40 7.89 -15.50
CA GLU A 119 5.22 8.93 -16.53
C GLU A 119 3.90 8.78 -17.29
N THR A 120 3.30 7.60 -17.31
CA THR A 120 1.97 7.38 -17.89
C THR A 120 0.88 8.20 -17.18
N GLY A 121 1.10 8.55 -15.91
CA GLY A 121 0.12 9.21 -15.05
C GLY A 121 -1.08 8.31 -14.71
N LYS A 122 -0.95 6.99 -14.84
CA LYS A 122 -2.01 6.03 -14.52
C LYS A 122 -2.21 5.85 -13.02
N GLN A 123 -1.20 6.19 -12.21
CA GLN A 123 -1.27 6.20 -10.76
C GLN A 123 -0.69 7.50 -10.22
N MET A 124 -1.38 8.09 -9.25
CA MET A 124 -0.94 9.33 -8.61
C MET A 124 -1.39 9.35 -7.16
N ILE A 125 -0.65 10.02 -6.30
CA ILE A 125 -1.08 10.38 -4.96
C ILE A 125 -1.63 11.80 -5.04
N VAL A 126 -2.92 11.98 -4.75
CA VAL A 126 -3.65 13.24 -5.00
C VAL A 126 -3.97 14.02 -3.73
N GLY A 127 -3.37 13.68 -2.61
CA GLY A 127 -3.58 14.32 -1.31
C GLY A 127 -4.23 13.38 -0.32
N PHE A 128 -5.11 13.93 0.52
CA PHE A 128 -5.71 13.22 1.66
C PHE A 128 -7.23 13.40 1.68
N ASP A 129 -7.93 12.41 2.22
CA ASP A 129 -9.37 12.51 2.48
C ASP A 129 -9.67 13.21 3.82
N ASN A 130 -10.96 13.37 4.14
CA ASN A 130 -11.43 14.01 5.38
C ASN A 130 -11.12 13.22 6.67
N HIS A 131 -10.49 12.05 6.57
CA HIS A 131 -9.99 11.27 7.68
C HIS A 131 -8.44 11.25 7.76
N GLY A 132 -7.79 12.10 6.96
CA GLY A 132 -6.33 12.14 6.87
C GLY A 132 -5.70 10.96 6.14
N ARG A 133 -6.50 10.15 5.41
CA ARG A 133 -5.97 9.02 4.65
C ARG A 133 -5.39 9.52 3.34
N PRO A 134 -4.17 9.15 2.98
CA PRO A 134 -3.64 9.49 1.68
C PRO A 134 -4.47 8.84 0.57
N CYS A 135 -4.73 9.60 -0.50
CA CYS A 135 -5.58 9.20 -1.62
C CYS A 135 -4.71 8.76 -2.79
N GLN A 136 -4.78 7.49 -3.15
CA GLN A 136 -4.19 6.96 -4.37
C GLN A 136 -5.25 6.99 -5.49
N TYR A 137 -4.94 7.68 -6.56
CA TYR A 137 -5.78 7.75 -7.76
C TYR A 137 -5.25 6.81 -8.83
N LEU A 138 -6.11 5.93 -9.30
CA LEU A 138 -5.84 5.00 -10.39
C LEU A 138 -6.66 5.38 -11.62
N ASN A 139 -5.98 5.47 -12.75
CA ASN A 139 -6.60 5.65 -14.07
C ASN A 139 -6.05 4.60 -15.05
N PRO A 140 -6.63 3.39 -15.06
CA PRO A 140 -6.16 2.29 -15.92
C PRO A 140 -6.12 2.66 -17.41
N ASN A 141 -7.00 3.57 -17.85
CA ASN A 141 -7.09 4.02 -19.24
C ASN A 141 -5.89 4.86 -19.71
N ARG A 142 -4.98 5.20 -18.80
CA ARG A 142 -3.70 5.83 -19.12
C ARG A 142 -2.56 4.84 -19.32
N GLN A 143 -2.82 3.54 -19.18
CA GLN A 143 -1.83 2.49 -19.46
C GLN A 143 -1.35 2.60 -20.91
N ASN A 144 -0.03 2.79 -21.13
CA ASN A 144 0.58 3.00 -22.46
C ASN A 144 1.97 2.39 -22.61
N THR A 145 2.38 1.58 -21.67
CA THR A 145 3.62 0.78 -21.75
C THR A 145 3.30 -0.63 -22.18
N ASP A 146 4.29 -1.32 -22.74
CA ASP A 146 4.19 -2.74 -23.06
C ASP A 146 3.99 -3.59 -21.80
N ALA A 147 3.36 -4.74 -21.95
CA ALA A 147 3.13 -5.66 -20.85
C ALA A 147 4.46 -6.12 -20.25
N SER A 148 4.66 -5.85 -18.99
CA SER A 148 5.87 -6.22 -18.25
C SER A 148 5.60 -6.36 -16.74
N PRO A 149 6.42 -7.10 -15.98
CA PRO A 149 6.33 -7.16 -14.53
C PRO A 149 6.39 -5.78 -13.85
N ARG A 150 7.06 -4.80 -14.47
CA ARG A 150 7.17 -3.44 -13.98
C ARG A 150 5.82 -2.78 -13.71
N GLN A 151 4.78 -3.15 -14.46
CA GLN A 151 3.43 -2.62 -14.24
C GLN A 151 2.89 -2.98 -12.85
N ILE A 152 3.12 -4.21 -12.39
CA ILE A 152 2.73 -4.66 -11.05
C ILE A 152 3.70 -4.10 -10.00
N HIS A 153 4.99 -4.08 -10.30
CA HIS A 153 6.00 -3.45 -9.42
C HIS A 153 5.67 -1.98 -9.16
N HIS A 154 5.22 -1.24 -10.18
CA HIS A 154 4.76 0.13 -10.03
C HIS A 154 3.57 0.23 -9.06
N LEU A 155 2.60 -0.69 -9.13
CA LEU A 155 1.47 -0.69 -8.21
C LEU A 155 1.95 -0.79 -6.75
N PHE A 156 2.81 -1.76 -6.44
CA PHE A 156 3.29 -1.97 -5.08
C PHE A 156 4.28 -0.89 -4.62
N TYR A 157 5.11 -0.37 -5.52
CA TYR A 157 5.90 0.82 -5.25
C TYR A 157 5.02 1.99 -4.80
N MET A 158 3.92 2.24 -5.50
CA MET A 158 2.98 3.32 -5.13
C MET A 158 2.26 3.04 -3.81
N VAL A 159 1.88 1.80 -3.52
CA VAL A 159 1.28 1.42 -2.23
C VAL A 159 2.26 1.67 -1.07
N GLU A 160 3.55 1.36 -1.23
CA GLU A 160 4.58 1.68 -0.23
C GLU A 160 4.71 3.21 -0.05
N ARG A 161 4.79 3.98 -1.14
CA ARG A 161 4.85 5.46 -1.05
C ARG A 161 3.61 6.06 -0.38
N VAL A 162 2.43 5.50 -0.66
CA VAL A 162 1.21 5.91 0.04
C VAL A 162 1.28 5.59 1.53
N ALA A 163 1.83 4.42 1.89
CA ALA A 163 2.01 4.04 3.29
C ALA A 163 2.98 4.97 4.04
N ASP A 164 4.06 5.40 3.37
CA ASP A 164 5.03 6.36 3.94
C ASP A 164 4.43 7.76 4.17
N MET A 165 3.37 8.10 3.44
CA MET A 165 2.67 9.39 3.59
C MET A 165 1.59 9.37 4.67
N MET A 166 1.31 8.24 5.30
CA MET A 166 0.29 8.15 6.34
C MET A 166 0.71 8.95 7.57
N PRO A 167 -0.07 9.94 8.02
CA PRO A 167 0.23 10.65 9.25
C PRO A 167 0.06 9.75 10.47
N ALA A 168 0.63 10.15 11.59
CA ALA A 168 0.48 9.43 12.85
C ALA A 168 -1.00 9.16 13.15
N GLY A 169 -1.32 7.91 13.48
CA GLY A 169 -2.70 7.50 13.74
C GLY A 169 -3.46 6.96 12.52
N VAL A 170 -3.00 7.20 11.31
CA VAL A 170 -3.61 6.69 10.08
C VAL A 170 -2.90 5.43 9.61
N GLU A 171 -3.65 4.35 9.37
CA GLU A 171 -3.11 3.06 8.90
C GLU A 171 -3.64 2.63 7.55
N THR A 172 -4.63 3.37 7.01
CA THR A 172 -5.35 3.01 5.79
C THR A 172 -5.22 4.09 4.73
N LEU A 173 -5.41 3.70 3.49
CA LEU A 173 -5.47 4.59 2.33
C LEU A 173 -6.88 4.69 1.77
N SER A 174 -7.14 5.74 1.01
CA SER A 174 -8.32 5.87 0.16
C SER A 174 -7.92 5.65 -1.30
N LEU A 175 -8.65 4.76 -1.98
CA LEU A 175 -8.42 4.39 -3.38
C LEU A 175 -9.50 5.02 -4.26
N LEU A 176 -9.09 5.81 -5.25
CA LEU A 176 -9.98 6.37 -6.26
C LEU A 176 -9.65 5.71 -7.61
N ILE A 177 -10.60 4.97 -8.16
CA ILE A 177 -10.41 4.29 -9.46
C ILE A 177 -11.31 4.95 -10.50
N ASN A 178 -10.70 5.48 -11.54
CA ASN A 178 -11.42 6.14 -12.62
C ASN A 178 -11.36 5.29 -13.91
N PHE A 179 -12.49 4.70 -14.27
CA PHE A 179 -12.64 3.90 -15.49
C PHE A 179 -13.08 4.72 -16.71
N LYS A 180 -13.00 6.06 -16.66
CA LYS A 180 -13.38 6.89 -17.81
C LYS A 180 -12.69 6.37 -19.09
N PRO A 181 -13.47 6.00 -20.12
CA PRO A 181 -12.90 5.47 -21.36
C PRO A 181 -11.94 6.47 -22.03
N ASN A 182 -10.86 5.95 -22.59
CA ASN A 182 -9.99 6.71 -23.47
C ASN A 182 -10.33 6.36 -24.92
N LYS A 183 -10.77 7.35 -25.69
CA LYS A 183 -11.20 7.16 -27.10
C LYS A 183 -10.10 6.56 -28.00
N ASN A 184 -8.84 6.70 -27.62
CA ASN A 184 -7.69 6.27 -28.39
C ASN A 184 -7.15 4.90 -27.97
N ARG A 185 -7.80 4.20 -27.01
CA ARG A 185 -7.29 2.93 -26.48
C ARG A 185 -8.45 1.99 -26.17
N SER A 186 -8.47 0.90 -26.91
CA SER A 186 -9.54 -0.11 -26.82
C SER A 186 -9.25 -1.21 -25.78
N ASN A 187 -8.08 -1.22 -25.12
CA ASN A 187 -7.69 -2.38 -24.34
C ASN A 187 -7.06 -1.97 -23.00
N THR A 188 -7.91 -1.74 -22.00
CA THR A 188 -7.52 -1.47 -20.62
C THR A 188 -7.88 -2.60 -19.67
N SER A 189 -8.27 -3.76 -20.21
CA SER A 189 -8.56 -4.92 -19.39
C SER A 189 -7.27 -5.48 -18.78
N VAL A 190 -7.21 -5.46 -17.46
CA VAL A 190 -6.17 -6.16 -16.72
C VAL A 190 -6.42 -7.67 -16.88
N PRO A 191 -5.42 -8.47 -17.32
CA PRO A 191 -5.57 -9.92 -17.39
C PRO A 191 -6.04 -10.48 -16.04
N VAL A 192 -6.95 -11.45 -16.07
CA VAL A 192 -7.50 -12.06 -14.85
C VAL A 192 -6.39 -12.65 -13.97
N SER A 193 -5.35 -13.22 -14.57
CA SER A 193 -4.17 -13.72 -13.84
C SER A 193 -3.48 -12.61 -13.06
N THR A 194 -3.24 -11.46 -13.68
CA THR A 194 -2.63 -10.28 -13.04
C THR A 194 -3.51 -9.73 -11.91
N ALA A 195 -4.82 -9.66 -12.14
CA ALA A 195 -5.76 -9.23 -11.10
C ALA A 195 -5.74 -10.17 -9.89
N ARG A 196 -5.69 -11.48 -10.12
CA ARG A 196 -5.57 -12.49 -9.05
C ARG A 196 -4.26 -12.36 -8.29
N GLU A 197 -3.14 -12.15 -8.98
CA GLU A 197 -1.83 -11.94 -8.37
C GLU A 197 -1.84 -10.70 -7.47
N VAL A 198 -2.32 -9.58 -7.97
CA VAL A 198 -2.44 -8.33 -7.20
C VAL A 198 -3.31 -8.53 -5.97
N LEU A 199 -4.49 -9.15 -6.11
CA LEU A 199 -5.37 -9.42 -4.97
C LEU A 199 -4.71 -10.35 -3.95
N HIS A 200 -4.02 -11.39 -4.40
CA HIS A 200 -3.29 -12.30 -3.52
C HIS A 200 -2.23 -11.57 -2.70
N ILE A 201 -1.43 -10.72 -3.33
CA ILE A 201 -0.39 -9.93 -2.67
C ILE A 201 -1.03 -8.96 -1.66
N LEU A 202 -2.07 -8.21 -2.06
CA LEU A 202 -2.75 -7.26 -1.19
C LEU A 202 -3.35 -7.95 0.04
N GLN A 203 -4.04 -9.07 -0.16
CA GLN A 203 -4.67 -9.81 0.92
C GLN A 203 -3.66 -10.39 1.91
N ASN A 204 -2.53 -10.89 1.45
CA ASN A 204 -1.56 -11.57 2.30
C ASN A 204 -0.54 -10.63 2.94
N HIS A 205 -0.11 -9.58 2.22
CA HIS A 205 1.03 -8.76 2.64
C HIS A 205 0.66 -7.31 2.99
N TYR A 206 -0.55 -6.85 2.63
CA TYR A 206 -1.05 -5.52 2.97
C TYR A 206 -2.39 -5.56 3.74
N PRO A 207 -2.50 -6.42 4.80
CA PRO A 207 -3.75 -6.52 5.54
C PRO A 207 -4.14 -5.17 6.15
N GLU A 208 -5.45 -4.89 6.22
CA GLU A 208 -6.03 -3.70 6.88
C GLU A 208 -5.51 -2.34 6.32
N ARG A 209 -5.02 -2.31 5.06
CA ARG A 209 -4.52 -1.08 4.43
C ARG A 209 -5.58 -0.32 3.63
N LEU A 210 -6.64 -0.97 3.19
CA LEU A 210 -7.72 -0.31 2.45
C LEU A 210 -8.77 0.25 3.40
N GLY A 211 -8.87 1.57 3.48
CA GLY A 211 -9.90 2.25 4.27
C GLY A 211 -11.16 2.56 3.47
N LYS A 212 -10.98 2.98 2.21
CA LYS A 212 -12.08 3.33 1.31
C LYS A 212 -11.70 3.09 -0.14
N ALA A 213 -12.63 2.59 -0.93
CA ALA A 213 -12.50 2.52 -2.38
C ALA A 213 -13.68 3.23 -3.04
N LEU A 214 -13.39 4.14 -3.96
CA LEU A 214 -14.36 4.83 -4.78
C LEU A 214 -14.09 4.52 -6.24
N ILE A 215 -15.12 4.03 -6.92
CA ILE A 215 -15.09 3.75 -8.36
C ILE A 215 -15.93 4.82 -9.05
N ILE A 216 -15.36 5.47 -10.04
CA ILE A 216 -16.04 6.48 -10.85
C ILE A 216 -15.94 6.11 -12.32
N ASN A 217 -16.98 6.45 -13.07
CA ASN A 217 -17.10 6.12 -14.50
C ASN A 217 -16.94 4.60 -14.78
N GLY A 218 -17.49 3.77 -13.89
CA GLY A 218 -17.54 2.31 -14.04
C GLY A 218 -18.80 1.84 -14.76
#